data_89611384a7e8ea45a2eda6ef19266e84
#
_entry.id   89611384a7e8ea45a2eda6ef19266e84
#
_cell.length_a   1.000
_cell.length_b   1.000
_cell.length_c   1.000
_cell.angle_alpha   90.00
_cell.angle_beta   90.00
_cell.angle_gamma   90.00
#
_symmetry.space_group_name_H-M   'P 1'
#
loop_
_entity.id
_entity.type
_entity.pdbx_description
1 polymer ?
#
loop_
_entity_poly.entity_id
_entity_poly.type
_entity_poly.pdbx_seq_one_letter_code
_entity_poly.pdbx_strand_id
1 'polypeptide(L)'
;PLLIAIDCPAVEAHATANAAVAATARAFRWPHGPLEIVAQPAPLGLVGNVFFCGAAAETYGAVVLLEDDLLVSARFHAYARQALTAYGDDPRLAGISLNSPWFNGLTHQPFVPLPDDGDVYYLQLSTPHGQVYTAAQWAAFRAWLAAAGPQTGAVAVHDLLLALPADDWLGTKARYLADTDRYYVYPRESLTTATGEPGTHFARVTSFFQVPLQERRRDFRCLPFDEAVAVYDGFYELQPERLDRLTDHLRGRDYAVDLYASKPARRLTAEYVLTTRPCRAAEATFGRALWPLEANVIAGVPGRGIHLA
;
A
#
# COMPACT_ATOMS: atom_id res chain seq x y z
N PRO A 1 -14.60 19.99 0.01
CA PRO A 1 -15.89 19.27 0.11
C PRO A 1 -15.73 17.93 0.81
N LEU A 2 -16.84 17.36 1.30
CA LEU A 2 -16.95 15.97 1.76
C LEU A 2 -18.04 15.29 0.93
N LEU A 3 -17.71 14.13 0.34
CA LEU A 3 -18.64 13.25 -0.34
C LEU A 3 -18.82 12.00 0.53
N ILE A 4 -20.07 11.68 0.92
CA ILE A 4 -20.43 10.43 1.58
C ILE A 4 -21.22 9.59 0.58
N ALA A 5 -20.62 8.54 0.08
CA ALA A 5 -21.25 7.57 -0.82
C ALA A 5 -21.78 6.39 0.00
N ILE A 6 -23.06 6.08 -0.14
CA ILE A 6 -23.74 4.99 0.56
C ILE A 6 -24.21 4.01 -0.50
N ASP A 7 -23.75 2.77 -0.44
CA ASP A 7 -24.16 1.75 -1.40
C ASP A 7 -25.63 1.36 -1.18
N CYS A 8 -26.25 0.89 -2.25
CA CYS A 8 -27.59 0.28 -2.17
C CYS A 8 -27.47 -1.14 -1.57
N PRO A 9 -28.33 -1.55 -0.65
CA PRO A 9 -28.30 -2.90 -0.12
C PRO A 9 -28.61 -3.93 -1.22
N ALA A 10 -27.74 -4.94 -1.36
CA ALA A 10 -27.92 -6.01 -2.33
C ALA A 10 -29.07 -6.97 -1.96
N VAL A 11 -29.47 -7.00 -0.68
CA VAL A 11 -30.57 -7.84 -0.17
C VAL A 11 -31.49 -7.01 0.72
N GLU A 12 -32.79 -7.30 0.66
CA GLU A 12 -33.84 -6.59 1.42
C GLU A 12 -33.60 -6.61 2.95
N ALA A 13 -33.00 -7.69 3.47
CA ALA A 13 -32.68 -7.81 4.88
C ALA A 13 -31.77 -6.68 5.42
N HIS A 14 -31.00 -6.03 4.56
CA HIS A 14 -30.10 -4.93 4.93
C HIS A 14 -30.73 -3.54 4.76
N ALA A 15 -31.95 -3.43 4.22
CA ALA A 15 -32.58 -2.15 3.89
C ALA A 15 -32.76 -1.24 5.13
N THR A 16 -33.17 -1.80 6.27
CA THR A 16 -33.37 -1.05 7.52
C THR A 16 -32.04 -0.48 8.05
N ALA A 17 -30.96 -1.27 8.04
CA ALA A 17 -29.64 -0.82 8.47
C ALA A 17 -29.10 0.25 7.52
N ASN A 18 -29.26 0.07 6.23
CA ASN A 18 -28.86 1.03 5.20
C ASN A 18 -29.60 2.37 5.35
N ALA A 19 -30.92 2.34 5.63
CA ALA A 19 -31.69 3.54 5.91
C ALA A 19 -31.19 4.28 7.17
N ALA A 20 -30.78 3.55 8.20
CA ALA A 20 -30.20 4.16 9.42
C ALA A 20 -28.84 4.82 9.13
N VAL A 21 -27.97 4.19 8.32
CA VAL A 21 -26.72 4.80 7.85
C VAL A 21 -26.99 6.09 7.09
N ALA A 22 -27.95 6.07 6.15
CA ALA A 22 -28.33 7.26 5.39
C ALA A 22 -28.89 8.38 6.28
N ALA A 23 -29.65 8.03 7.32
CA ALA A 23 -30.16 9.00 8.29
C ALA A 23 -29.02 9.64 9.09
N THR A 24 -28.05 8.82 9.54
CA THR A 24 -26.86 9.29 10.26
C THR A 24 -26.05 10.25 9.39
N ALA A 25 -25.78 9.88 8.13
CA ALA A 25 -25.06 10.73 7.19
C ALA A 25 -25.78 12.08 6.97
N ARG A 26 -27.10 12.08 6.80
CA ARG A 26 -27.88 13.32 6.63
C ARG A 26 -27.91 14.19 7.88
N ALA A 27 -27.79 13.61 9.06
CA ALA A 27 -27.73 14.34 10.32
C ALA A 27 -26.33 14.94 10.59
N PHE A 28 -25.30 14.46 9.90
CA PHE A 28 -23.92 14.91 10.05
C PHE A 28 -23.77 16.38 9.64
N ARG A 29 -22.96 17.12 10.38
CA ARG A 29 -22.65 18.53 10.10
C ARG A 29 -21.18 18.66 9.71
N TRP A 30 -20.96 19.17 8.50
CA TRP A 30 -19.62 19.41 7.93
C TRP A 30 -19.35 20.91 7.83
N PRO A 31 -18.55 21.52 8.75
CA PRO A 31 -18.34 22.97 8.76
C PRO A 31 -17.26 23.45 7.78
N HIS A 32 -16.58 22.52 7.06
CA HIS A 32 -15.39 22.84 6.27
C HIS A 32 -15.64 22.94 4.76
N GLY A 33 -16.89 23.11 4.35
CA GLY A 33 -17.27 23.28 2.95
C GLY A 33 -18.50 22.49 2.54
N PRO A 34 -18.73 22.27 1.25
CA PRO A 34 -19.85 21.47 0.75
C PRO A 34 -19.85 20.04 1.33
N LEU A 35 -21.04 19.57 1.68
CA LEU A 35 -21.32 18.17 2.02
C LEU A 35 -22.28 17.62 0.97
N GLU A 36 -21.85 16.55 0.30
CA GLU A 36 -22.65 15.79 -0.64
C GLU A 36 -22.89 14.38 -0.09
N ILE A 37 -24.14 13.92 -0.10
CA ILE A 37 -24.51 12.59 0.35
C ILE A 37 -25.21 11.90 -0.81
N VAL A 38 -24.61 10.83 -1.32
CA VAL A 38 -25.11 10.06 -2.46
C VAL A 38 -25.49 8.67 -1.97
N ALA A 39 -26.79 8.36 -1.98
CA ALA A 39 -27.27 7.01 -1.86
C ALA A 39 -27.38 6.40 -3.25
N GLN A 40 -26.65 5.31 -3.49
CA GLN A 40 -26.64 4.65 -4.80
C GLN A 40 -28.01 4.10 -5.15
N PRO A 41 -28.49 4.26 -6.38
CA PRO A 41 -29.81 3.77 -6.80
C PRO A 41 -29.85 2.25 -7.01
N ALA A 42 -28.69 1.61 -7.14
CA ALA A 42 -28.52 0.16 -7.30
C ALA A 42 -27.21 -0.27 -6.61
N PRO A 43 -27.09 -1.55 -6.20
CA PRO A 43 -25.86 -2.05 -5.59
C PRO A 43 -24.67 -1.91 -6.55
N LEU A 44 -23.62 -1.20 -6.13
CA LEU A 44 -22.35 -1.05 -6.83
C LEU A 44 -21.29 -2.01 -6.28
N GLY A 45 -21.43 -2.43 -5.05
CA GLY A 45 -20.41 -3.17 -4.30
C GLY A 45 -19.19 -2.30 -3.98
N LEU A 46 -18.21 -2.89 -3.28
CA LEU A 46 -17.00 -2.21 -2.85
C LEU A 46 -16.30 -1.50 -4.02
N VAL A 47 -15.95 -2.27 -5.06
CA VAL A 47 -15.17 -1.74 -6.19
C VAL A 47 -15.92 -0.65 -6.94
N GLY A 48 -17.22 -0.83 -7.18
CA GLY A 48 -18.04 0.17 -7.85
C GLY A 48 -18.11 1.49 -7.06
N ASN A 49 -18.24 1.43 -5.73
CA ASN A 49 -18.22 2.63 -4.89
C ASN A 49 -16.83 3.29 -4.84
N VAL A 50 -15.75 2.51 -4.81
CA VAL A 50 -14.39 3.04 -4.92
C VAL A 50 -14.20 3.79 -6.24
N PHE A 51 -14.69 3.24 -7.36
CA PHE A 51 -14.64 3.91 -8.66
C PHE A 51 -15.49 5.18 -8.70
N PHE A 52 -16.68 5.14 -8.11
CA PHE A 52 -17.55 6.30 -7.99
C PHE A 52 -16.87 7.43 -7.19
N CYS A 53 -16.34 7.12 -6.00
CA CYS A 53 -15.65 8.10 -5.16
C CYS A 53 -14.34 8.58 -5.79
N GLY A 54 -13.57 7.69 -6.41
CA GLY A 54 -12.30 8.02 -7.06
C GLY A 54 -12.45 8.99 -8.22
N ALA A 55 -13.59 8.95 -8.93
CA ALA A 55 -13.89 9.89 -10.00
C ALA A 55 -13.98 11.35 -9.53
N ALA A 56 -14.20 11.59 -8.22
CA ALA A 56 -14.15 12.93 -7.65
C ALA A 56 -12.78 13.61 -7.85
N ALA A 57 -11.69 12.83 -8.02
CA ALA A 57 -10.38 13.38 -8.35
C ALA A 57 -10.41 14.21 -9.65
N GLU A 58 -11.20 13.80 -10.64
CA GLU A 58 -11.33 14.51 -11.92
C GLU A 58 -11.98 15.90 -11.75
N THR A 59 -12.91 16.02 -10.81
CA THR A 59 -13.62 17.28 -10.54
C THR A 59 -12.82 18.21 -9.63
N TYR A 60 -12.15 17.65 -8.61
CA TYR A 60 -11.51 18.42 -7.54
C TYR A 60 -9.99 18.45 -7.61
N GLY A 61 -9.38 17.82 -8.63
CA GLY A 61 -7.93 17.71 -8.82
C GLY A 61 -7.28 16.61 -8.00
N ALA A 62 -7.85 16.26 -6.85
CA ALA A 62 -7.41 15.17 -5.99
C ALA A 62 -8.56 14.67 -5.11
N VAL A 63 -8.43 13.42 -4.63
CA VAL A 63 -9.39 12.80 -3.72
C VAL A 63 -8.65 12.07 -2.59
N VAL A 64 -9.22 12.11 -1.39
CA VAL A 64 -8.91 11.21 -0.28
C VAL A 64 -10.05 10.21 -0.17
N LEU A 65 -9.74 8.92 -0.32
CA LEU A 65 -10.68 7.82 -0.17
C LEU A 65 -10.51 7.19 1.21
N LEU A 66 -11.60 7.12 1.97
CA LEU A 66 -11.67 6.49 3.27
C LEU A 66 -12.85 5.52 3.27
N GLU A 67 -12.63 4.33 3.85
CA GLU A 67 -13.68 3.34 4.10
C GLU A 67 -14.33 3.60 5.48
N ASP A 68 -15.52 3.09 5.69
CA ASP A 68 -16.34 3.36 6.87
C ASP A 68 -15.84 2.66 8.15
N ASP A 69 -14.97 1.66 8.00
CA ASP A 69 -14.34 0.93 9.10
C ASP A 69 -12.96 1.49 9.51
N LEU A 70 -12.66 2.72 9.11
CA LEU A 70 -11.39 3.38 9.44
C LEU A 70 -11.53 4.44 10.52
N LEU A 71 -10.60 4.42 11.48
CA LEU A 71 -10.30 5.56 12.33
C LEU A 71 -9.16 6.37 11.71
N VAL A 72 -9.28 7.69 11.73
CA VAL A 72 -8.31 8.60 11.14
C VAL A 72 -7.66 9.49 12.19
N SER A 73 -6.36 9.69 12.06
CA SER A 73 -5.63 10.71 12.82
C SER A 73 -6.16 12.10 12.49
N ALA A 74 -6.20 13.01 13.45
CA ALA A 74 -6.45 14.42 13.19
C ALA A 74 -5.40 15.07 12.25
N ARG A 75 -4.34 14.35 11.89
CA ARG A 75 -3.23 14.81 11.04
C ARG A 75 -3.30 14.32 9.60
N PHE A 76 -4.23 13.41 9.28
CA PHE A 76 -4.31 12.80 7.94
C PHE A 76 -4.43 13.82 6.82
N HIS A 77 -5.23 14.87 7.00
CA HIS A 77 -5.44 15.89 5.98
C HIS A 77 -4.16 16.75 5.75
N ALA A 78 -3.42 17.07 6.83
CA ALA A 78 -2.17 17.81 6.71
C ALA A 78 -1.12 17.00 5.94
N TYR A 79 -0.98 15.71 6.27
CA TYR A 79 -0.11 14.80 5.52
C TYR A 79 -0.54 14.67 4.06
N ALA A 80 -1.81 14.39 3.79
CA ALA A 80 -2.32 14.23 2.43
C ALA A 80 -2.01 15.45 1.56
N ARG A 81 -2.19 16.67 2.10
CA ARG A 81 -1.84 17.90 1.39
C ARG A 81 -0.35 18.04 1.09
N GLN A 82 0.51 17.78 2.08
CA GLN A 82 1.96 17.85 1.90
C GLN A 82 2.45 16.80 0.90
N ALA A 83 1.94 15.57 1.01
CA ALA A 83 2.27 14.48 0.11
C ALA A 83 1.77 14.74 -1.33
N LEU A 84 0.58 15.29 -1.51
CA LEU A 84 0.08 15.70 -2.83
C LEU A 84 0.99 16.77 -3.47
N THR A 85 1.45 17.73 -2.67
CA THR A 85 2.38 18.78 -3.17
C THR A 85 3.73 18.18 -3.56
N ALA A 86 4.24 17.20 -2.79
CA ALA A 86 5.55 16.62 -3.05
C ALA A 86 5.56 15.58 -4.17
N TYR A 87 4.45 14.85 -4.35
CA TYR A 87 4.41 13.61 -5.12
C TYR A 87 3.33 13.55 -6.21
N GLY A 88 2.45 14.55 -6.26
CA GLY A 88 1.29 14.52 -7.15
C GLY A 88 1.64 14.45 -8.64
N ASP A 89 2.79 15.02 -9.01
CA ASP A 89 3.25 15.12 -10.40
C ASP A 89 4.33 14.08 -10.75
N ASP A 90 4.79 13.23 -9.80
CA ASP A 90 5.79 12.19 -10.08
C ASP A 90 5.13 11.00 -10.81
N PRO A 91 5.47 10.75 -12.08
CA PRO A 91 4.82 9.70 -12.89
C PRO A 91 5.13 8.27 -12.40
N ARG A 92 6.14 8.09 -11.54
CA ARG A 92 6.47 6.79 -10.93
C ARG A 92 5.51 6.44 -9.80
N LEU A 93 4.72 7.41 -9.33
CA LEU A 93 3.84 7.23 -8.18
C LEU A 93 2.39 7.08 -8.62
N ALA A 94 1.74 6.04 -8.16
CA ALA A 94 0.38 5.69 -8.51
C ALA A 94 -0.65 6.17 -7.48
N GLY A 95 -0.20 6.62 -6.32
CA GLY A 95 -1.03 7.10 -5.23
C GLY A 95 -0.25 7.24 -3.92
N ILE A 96 -0.94 7.71 -2.90
CA ILE A 96 -0.41 7.94 -1.56
C ILE A 96 -1.27 7.14 -0.58
N SER A 97 -0.64 6.39 0.32
CA SER A 97 -1.31 5.72 1.43
C SER A 97 -1.40 6.63 2.65
N LEU A 98 -2.46 6.52 3.41
CA LEU A 98 -2.58 7.09 4.75
C LEU A 98 -2.24 6.07 5.85
N ASN A 99 -2.18 4.80 5.49
CA ASN A 99 -1.86 3.68 6.37
C ASN A 99 -0.39 3.28 6.26
N SER A 100 0.16 2.75 7.34
CA SER A 100 1.48 2.14 7.39
C SER A 100 1.38 0.77 8.08
N PRO A 101 1.45 -0.35 7.34
CA PRO A 101 1.38 -1.68 7.94
C PRO A 101 2.65 -1.98 8.75
N TRP A 102 2.52 -2.80 9.80
CA TRP A 102 3.67 -3.28 10.58
C TRP A 102 4.13 -4.68 10.18
N PHE A 103 3.46 -5.31 9.28
CA PHE A 103 3.81 -6.65 8.81
C PHE A 103 3.65 -6.75 7.30
N ASN A 104 4.40 -7.67 6.74
CA ASN A 104 4.26 -8.07 5.35
C ASN A 104 2.95 -8.87 5.21
N GLY A 105 1.98 -8.31 4.50
CA GLY A 105 0.65 -8.90 4.31
C GLY A 105 0.66 -10.25 3.57
N LEU A 106 1.78 -10.61 2.91
CA LEU A 106 1.92 -11.85 2.15
C LEU A 106 2.51 -12.99 2.98
N THR A 107 3.37 -12.67 3.95
CA THR A 107 4.11 -13.67 4.74
C THR A 107 3.77 -13.64 6.23
N HIS A 108 3.03 -12.62 6.69
CA HIS A 108 2.71 -12.33 8.08
C HIS A 108 3.94 -12.12 8.99
N GLN A 109 5.11 -11.88 8.39
CA GLN A 109 6.29 -11.49 9.14
C GLN A 109 6.28 -9.99 9.41
N PRO A 110 6.95 -9.50 10.46
CA PRO A 110 7.07 -8.05 10.69
C PRO A 110 7.63 -7.33 9.46
N PHE A 111 7.14 -6.13 9.20
CA PHE A 111 7.68 -5.24 8.19
C PHE A 111 8.01 -3.90 8.82
N VAL A 112 9.28 -3.55 8.79
CA VAL A 112 9.78 -2.26 9.31
C VAL A 112 10.65 -1.64 8.23
N PRO A 113 10.18 -0.59 7.55
CA PRO A 113 10.99 0.06 6.52
C PRO A 113 12.29 0.60 7.10
N LEU A 114 13.40 0.39 6.39
CA LEU A 114 14.71 0.95 6.76
C LEU A 114 14.59 2.45 7.02
N PRO A 115 15.14 2.94 8.13
CA PRO A 115 15.14 4.38 8.41
C PRO A 115 16.02 5.12 7.40
N ASP A 116 15.53 6.25 6.95
CA ASP A 116 16.28 7.27 6.24
C ASP A 116 15.86 8.63 6.79
N ASP A 117 16.28 9.70 6.13
CA ASP A 117 15.97 11.05 6.59
C ASP A 117 14.50 11.48 6.38
N GLY A 118 13.66 10.63 5.77
CA GLY A 118 12.27 10.92 5.43
C GLY A 118 11.25 10.38 6.41
N ASP A 119 10.06 10.97 6.36
CA ASP A 119 8.87 10.49 7.09
C ASP A 119 8.01 9.55 6.23
N VAL A 120 8.52 9.14 5.07
CA VAL A 120 7.84 8.28 4.10
C VAL A 120 8.73 7.13 3.65
N TYR A 121 8.11 6.13 3.03
CA TYR A 121 8.77 5.07 2.28
C TYR A 121 7.92 4.72 1.04
N TYR A 122 8.47 3.93 0.14
CA TYR A 122 7.82 3.54 -1.11
C TYR A 122 7.63 2.04 -1.17
N LEU A 123 6.44 1.62 -1.61
CA LEU A 123 6.10 0.20 -1.74
C LEU A 123 5.31 -0.02 -3.03
N GLN A 124 5.65 -1.05 -3.79
CA GLN A 124 4.95 -1.41 -5.02
C GLN A 124 3.67 -2.23 -4.76
N LEU A 125 2.99 -1.90 -3.69
CA LEU A 125 1.66 -2.38 -3.33
C LEU A 125 0.81 -1.23 -2.82
N SER A 126 -0.49 -1.33 -2.97
CA SER A 126 -1.46 -0.45 -2.31
C SER A 126 -2.10 -1.16 -1.12
N THR A 127 -2.62 -0.39 -0.16
CA THR A 127 -3.52 -0.89 0.88
C THR A 127 -4.86 -0.17 0.79
N PRO A 128 -5.99 -0.81 1.12
CA PRO A 128 -7.29 -0.17 1.07
C PRO A 128 -7.53 0.83 2.23
N HIS A 129 -6.70 0.81 3.27
CA HIS A 129 -6.89 1.53 4.53
C HIS A 129 -6.61 3.05 4.44
N GLY A 130 -7.23 3.73 3.49
CA GLY A 130 -7.07 5.17 3.25
C GLY A 130 -6.05 5.47 2.14
N GLN A 131 -6.54 6.06 1.08
CA GLN A 131 -5.76 6.32 -0.14
C GLN A 131 -5.98 7.74 -0.63
N VAL A 132 -4.96 8.32 -1.26
CA VAL A 132 -5.04 9.65 -1.88
C VAL A 132 -4.58 9.55 -3.33
N TYR A 133 -5.33 10.17 -4.22
CA TYR A 133 -5.04 10.22 -5.66
C TYR A 133 -5.15 11.63 -6.20
N THR A 134 -4.24 12.00 -7.10
CA THR A 134 -4.50 13.12 -8.02
C THR A 134 -5.39 12.66 -9.18
N ALA A 135 -5.97 13.64 -9.89
CA ALA A 135 -6.71 13.38 -11.13
C ALA A 135 -5.86 12.59 -12.15
N ALA A 136 -4.57 12.95 -12.29
CA ALA A 136 -3.64 12.28 -13.20
C ALA A 136 -3.36 10.83 -12.81
N GLN A 137 -3.12 10.55 -11.52
CA GLN A 137 -2.90 9.20 -11.01
C GLN A 137 -4.15 8.33 -11.18
N TRP A 138 -5.33 8.88 -10.90
CA TRP A 138 -6.58 8.19 -11.09
C TRP A 138 -6.86 7.89 -12.56
N ALA A 139 -6.69 8.88 -13.44
CA ALA A 139 -6.86 8.72 -14.88
C ALA A 139 -5.91 7.67 -15.47
N ALA A 140 -4.63 7.67 -15.05
CA ALA A 140 -3.66 6.68 -15.49
C ALA A 140 -4.05 5.24 -15.10
N PHE A 141 -4.53 5.05 -13.87
CA PHE A 141 -5.07 3.76 -13.44
C PHE A 141 -6.29 3.33 -14.29
N ARG A 142 -7.23 4.24 -14.50
CA ARG A 142 -8.43 3.99 -15.31
C ARG A 142 -8.08 3.63 -16.76
N ALA A 143 -7.14 4.33 -17.35
CA ALA A 143 -6.67 4.08 -18.72
C ALA A 143 -6.01 2.69 -18.83
N TRP A 144 -5.15 2.32 -17.87
CA TRP A 144 -4.55 1.00 -17.82
C TRP A 144 -5.62 -0.10 -17.70
N LEU A 145 -6.57 0.06 -16.80
CA LEU A 145 -7.63 -0.92 -16.59
C LEU A 145 -8.48 -1.12 -17.86
N ALA A 146 -8.79 -0.03 -18.59
CA ALA A 146 -9.55 -0.10 -19.83
C ALA A 146 -8.76 -0.77 -20.97
N ALA A 147 -7.44 -0.60 -21.02
CA ALA A 147 -6.59 -1.13 -22.09
C ALA A 147 -6.15 -2.58 -21.87
N ALA A 148 -5.81 -2.95 -20.63
CA ALA A 148 -5.15 -4.22 -20.32
C ALA A 148 -6.14 -5.32 -19.92
N GLY A 149 -7.28 -4.95 -19.35
CA GLY A 149 -8.20 -5.92 -18.74
C GLY A 149 -7.59 -6.60 -17.50
N PRO A 150 -8.33 -7.44 -16.79
CA PRO A 150 -7.91 -8.00 -15.49
C PRO A 150 -6.82 -9.09 -15.57
N GLN A 151 -6.28 -9.42 -16.73
CA GLN A 151 -5.40 -10.59 -16.95
C GLN A 151 -3.91 -10.28 -17.19
N THR A 152 -3.51 -9.03 -17.27
CA THR A 152 -2.12 -8.64 -17.52
C THR A 152 -1.38 -8.42 -16.21
N GLY A 153 -0.04 -8.59 -16.19
CA GLY A 153 0.82 -8.32 -15.04
C GLY A 153 1.08 -9.47 -14.07
N ALA A 154 0.77 -10.70 -14.48
CA ALA A 154 0.91 -11.86 -13.59
C ALA A 154 2.36 -12.14 -13.13
N VAL A 155 3.38 -11.72 -13.87
CA VAL A 155 4.77 -12.14 -13.61
C VAL A 155 5.36 -11.50 -12.36
N ALA A 156 5.01 -10.24 -12.08
CA ALA A 156 5.60 -9.44 -11.02
C ALA A 156 4.74 -9.34 -9.75
N VAL A 157 3.67 -10.12 -9.65
CA VAL A 157 2.74 -10.11 -8.53
C VAL A 157 2.85 -11.41 -7.73
N HIS A 158 2.69 -11.31 -6.42
CA HIS A 158 2.68 -12.47 -5.52
C HIS A 158 1.49 -13.40 -5.79
N ASP A 159 1.70 -14.72 -5.71
CA ASP A 159 0.69 -15.72 -6.06
C ASP A 159 -0.61 -15.61 -5.24
N LEU A 160 -0.53 -15.17 -3.98
CA LEU A 160 -1.72 -14.90 -3.16
C LEU A 160 -2.59 -13.78 -3.75
N LEU A 161 -1.98 -12.72 -4.30
CA LEU A 161 -2.71 -11.62 -4.93
C LEU A 161 -3.24 -12.00 -6.30
N LEU A 162 -2.57 -12.90 -7.00
CA LEU A 162 -3.04 -13.48 -8.27
C LEU A 162 -4.23 -14.40 -8.08
N ALA A 163 -4.35 -15.05 -6.92
CA ALA A 163 -5.45 -15.95 -6.57
C ALA A 163 -6.73 -15.19 -6.16
N LEU A 164 -6.67 -13.88 -5.93
CA LEU A 164 -7.85 -13.07 -5.63
C LEU A 164 -8.79 -13.01 -6.85
N PRO A 165 -10.09 -12.81 -6.65
CA PRO A 165 -11.04 -12.61 -7.74
C PRO A 165 -10.57 -11.56 -8.75
N ALA A 166 -10.95 -11.70 -10.02
CA ALA A 166 -10.49 -10.81 -11.09
C ALA A 166 -10.93 -9.34 -10.89
N ASP A 167 -12.01 -9.13 -10.17
CA ASP A 167 -12.57 -7.84 -9.79
C ASP A 167 -12.15 -7.39 -8.39
N ASP A 168 -11.26 -8.12 -7.72
CA ASP A 168 -10.73 -7.70 -6.44
C ASP A 168 -9.88 -6.44 -6.57
N TRP A 169 -10.14 -5.47 -5.69
CA TRP A 169 -9.48 -4.18 -5.69
C TRP A 169 -7.97 -4.27 -5.45
N LEU A 170 -7.55 -5.05 -4.46
CA LEU A 170 -6.15 -5.20 -4.09
C LEU A 170 -5.35 -5.94 -5.17
N GLY A 171 -5.88 -7.05 -5.68
CA GLY A 171 -5.29 -7.81 -6.77
C GLY A 171 -5.16 -6.99 -8.06
N THR A 172 -6.18 -6.22 -8.41
CA THR A 172 -6.17 -5.33 -9.58
C THR A 172 -5.12 -4.23 -9.43
N LYS A 173 -5.02 -3.59 -8.27
CA LYS A 173 -4.01 -2.56 -8.01
C LYS A 173 -2.59 -3.12 -8.01
N ALA A 174 -2.37 -4.31 -7.44
CA ALA A 174 -1.05 -4.97 -7.47
C ALA A 174 -0.58 -5.22 -8.90
N ARG A 175 -1.47 -5.71 -9.79
CA ARG A 175 -1.16 -5.89 -11.21
C ARG A 175 -0.84 -4.56 -11.90
N TYR A 176 -1.63 -3.52 -11.65
CA TYR A 176 -1.36 -2.18 -12.20
C TYR A 176 0.02 -1.66 -11.82
N LEU A 177 0.39 -1.75 -10.54
CA LEU A 177 1.67 -1.27 -10.05
C LEU A 177 2.84 -2.06 -10.65
N ALA A 178 2.70 -3.37 -10.74
CA ALA A 178 3.71 -4.24 -11.34
C ALA A 178 3.88 -4.01 -12.85
N ASP A 179 2.77 -3.86 -13.60
CA ASP A 179 2.80 -3.64 -15.06
C ASP A 179 3.39 -2.30 -15.45
N THR A 180 3.21 -1.29 -14.61
CA THR A 180 3.60 0.09 -14.92
C THR A 180 4.84 0.55 -14.17
N ASP A 181 5.45 -0.33 -13.39
CA ASP A 181 6.58 -0.06 -12.49
C ASP A 181 6.34 1.18 -11.61
N ARG A 182 5.15 1.26 -11.01
CA ARG A 182 4.76 2.37 -10.16
C ARG A 182 4.67 1.95 -8.70
N TYR A 183 4.78 2.94 -7.84
CA TYR A 183 4.85 2.79 -6.40
C TYR A 183 3.76 3.60 -5.71
N TYR A 184 3.45 3.21 -4.48
CA TYR A 184 2.73 4.04 -3.53
C TYR A 184 3.69 4.66 -2.53
N VAL A 185 3.38 5.90 -2.12
CA VAL A 185 4.04 6.56 -0.99
C VAL A 185 3.30 6.21 0.28
N TYR A 186 4.02 5.78 1.30
CA TYR A 186 3.50 5.43 2.61
C TYR A 186 4.09 6.33 3.69
N PRO A 187 3.29 6.80 4.67
CA PRO A 187 3.86 7.44 5.86
C PRO A 187 4.57 6.37 6.71
N ARG A 188 5.65 6.73 7.40
CA ARG A 188 6.30 5.81 8.35
C ARG A 188 5.46 5.56 9.59
N GLU A 189 4.67 6.54 10.03
CA GLU A 189 3.71 6.45 11.12
C GLU A 189 2.31 6.57 10.54
N SER A 190 1.43 5.61 10.83
CA SER A 190 0.12 5.53 10.21
C SER A 190 -0.81 6.69 10.60
N LEU A 191 -1.62 7.12 9.65
CA LEU A 191 -2.65 8.16 9.81
C LEU A 191 -4.07 7.61 9.75
N THR A 192 -4.18 6.31 9.47
CA THR A 192 -5.43 5.56 9.52
C THR A 192 -5.21 4.22 10.20
N THR A 193 -6.24 3.67 10.79
CA THR A 193 -6.25 2.30 11.34
C THR A 193 -7.64 1.70 11.21
N ALA A 194 -7.74 0.38 11.02
CA ALA A 194 -9.03 -0.30 10.97
C ALA A 194 -9.68 -0.37 12.36
N THR A 195 -11.01 -0.28 12.44
CA THR A 195 -11.75 -0.48 13.68
C THR A 195 -11.67 -1.93 14.17
N GLY A 196 -11.49 -2.87 13.23
CA GLY A 196 -11.42 -4.30 13.51
C GLY A 196 -12.78 -4.93 13.81
N GLU A 197 -13.88 -4.26 13.52
CA GLU A 197 -15.22 -4.81 13.64
C GLU A 197 -15.47 -5.93 12.62
N PRO A 198 -16.39 -6.87 12.93
CA PRO A 198 -16.77 -7.90 11.97
C PRO A 198 -17.33 -7.27 10.68
N GLY A 199 -16.90 -7.79 9.53
CA GLY A 199 -17.29 -7.31 8.21
C GLY A 199 -17.22 -8.41 7.17
N THR A 200 -17.19 -8.02 5.91
CA THR A 200 -17.21 -8.97 4.78
C THR A 200 -16.02 -9.94 4.79
N HIS A 201 -14.83 -9.48 5.17
CA HIS A 201 -13.61 -10.28 5.15
C HIS A 201 -13.33 -11.02 6.47
N PHE A 202 -13.83 -10.51 7.59
CA PHE A 202 -13.60 -11.08 8.91
C PHE A 202 -14.92 -11.20 9.67
N ALA A 203 -15.35 -12.44 9.90
CA ALA A 203 -16.61 -12.71 10.62
C ALA A 203 -16.52 -12.45 12.14
N ARG A 204 -15.34 -12.12 12.67
CA ARG A 204 -15.07 -11.86 14.10
C ARG A 204 -14.22 -10.62 14.24
N VAL A 205 -14.32 -9.98 15.41
CA VAL A 205 -13.43 -8.87 15.79
C VAL A 205 -11.96 -9.28 15.61
N THR A 206 -11.18 -8.43 14.97
CA THR A 206 -9.75 -8.64 14.73
C THR A 206 -8.95 -7.36 14.96
N SER A 207 -7.77 -7.49 15.56
CA SER A 207 -6.80 -6.40 15.66
C SER A 207 -5.70 -6.49 14.59
N PHE A 208 -5.84 -7.40 13.63
CA PHE A 208 -4.78 -7.73 12.68
C PHE A 208 -4.29 -6.54 11.86
N PHE A 209 -5.21 -5.63 11.47
CA PHE A 209 -4.86 -4.43 10.70
C PHE A 209 -4.83 -3.15 11.55
N GLN A 210 -4.88 -3.29 12.88
CA GLN A 210 -4.79 -2.14 13.75
C GLN A 210 -3.33 -1.71 13.91
N VAL A 211 -3.09 -0.42 13.79
CA VAL A 211 -1.78 0.23 13.92
C VAL A 211 -1.92 1.50 14.77
N PRO A 212 -0.89 1.91 15.51
CA PRO A 212 -0.91 3.18 16.23
C PRO A 212 -1.05 4.35 15.25
N LEU A 213 -1.87 5.32 15.63
CA LEU A 213 -2.06 6.55 14.87
C LEU A 213 -1.02 7.59 15.24
N GLN A 214 -0.49 8.27 14.22
CA GLN A 214 0.34 9.45 14.39
C GLN A 214 -0.55 10.65 14.73
N GLU A 215 -0.44 11.19 15.94
CA GLU A 215 -1.26 12.31 16.42
C GLU A 215 -0.47 13.59 16.65
N ARG A 216 0.86 13.56 16.57
CA ARG A 216 1.70 14.72 16.78
C ARG A 216 1.60 15.71 15.62
N ARG A 217 1.47 16.98 15.94
CA ARG A 217 1.55 18.05 14.95
C ARG A 217 2.98 18.23 14.48
N ARG A 218 3.23 18.04 13.19
CA ARG A 218 4.54 18.25 12.55
C ARG A 218 4.40 18.47 11.05
N ASP A 219 5.41 19.03 10.44
CA ASP A 219 5.62 18.98 9.01
C ASP A 219 6.29 17.66 8.65
N PHE A 220 5.80 17.01 7.59
CA PHE A 220 6.34 15.74 7.12
C PHE A 220 7.51 15.99 6.16
N ARG A 221 8.62 15.32 6.40
CA ARG A 221 9.76 15.33 5.48
C ARG A 221 9.51 14.35 4.35
N CYS A 222 9.01 14.88 3.25
CA CYS A 222 8.69 14.15 2.04
C CYS A 222 9.96 13.98 1.19
N LEU A 223 10.71 12.88 1.36
CA LEU A 223 11.87 12.61 0.51
C LEU A 223 11.43 12.28 -0.91
N PRO A 224 12.11 12.81 -1.96
CA PRO A 224 11.92 12.37 -3.34
C PRO A 224 12.24 10.89 -3.52
N PHE A 225 11.60 10.25 -4.51
CA PHE A 225 11.81 8.83 -4.82
C PHE A 225 13.28 8.47 -5.01
N ASP A 226 14.05 9.31 -5.71
CA ASP A 226 15.46 9.05 -6.00
C ASP A 226 16.38 9.15 -4.78
N GLU A 227 16.02 9.99 -3.80
CA GLU A 227 16.79 10.19 -2.57
C GLU A 227 16.48 9.13 -1.51
N ALA A 228 15.27 8.57 -1.53
CA ALA A 228 14.83 7.60 -0.54
C ALA A 228 15.65 6.31 -0.61
N VAL A 229 15.95 5.75 0.56
CA VAL A 229 16.52 4.42 0.73
C VAL A 229 15.42 3.37 0.80
N ALA A 230 14.36 3.66 1.51
CA ALA A 230 13.26 2.73 1.77
C ALA A 230 12.32 2.62 0.56
N VAL A 231 12.74 1.91 -0.48
CA VAL A 231 11.96 1.62 -1.69
C VAL A 231 11.86 0.10 -1.85
N TYR A 232 10.64 -0.41 -1.75
CA TYR A 232 10.33 -1.84 -1.71
C TYR A 232 9.47 -2.26 -2.90
N ASP A 233 9.72 -3.46 -3.40
CA ASP A 233 8.91 -4.07 -4.46
C ASP A 233 7.58 -4.65 -3.93
N GLY A 234 6.79 -5.27 -4.82
CA GLY A 234 5.51 -5.90 -4.50
C GLY A 234 5.61 -7.15 -3.60
N PHE A 235 6.81 -7.54 -3.18
CA PHE A 235 7.07 -8.63 -2.23
C PHE A 235 7.60 -8.12 -0.89
N TYR A 236 7.58 -6.81 -0.67
CA TYR A 236 8.16 -6.12 0.49
C TYR A 236 9.69 -6.27 0.58
N GLU A 237 10.35 -6.54 -0.53
CA GLU A 237 11.80 -6.64 -0.58
C GLU A 237 12.41 -5.31 -0.99
N LEU A 238 13.48 -4.89 -0.29
CA LEU A 238 14.22 -3.69 -0.64
C LEU A 238 14.83 -3.84 -2.03
N GLN A 239 14.75 -2.78 -2.84
CA GLN A 239 15.39 -2.78 -4.15
C GLN A 239 16.91 -2.95 -4.03
N PRO A 240 17.57 -3.78 -4.87
CA PRO A 240 19.01 -4.03 -4.81
C PRO A 240 19.85 -2.75 -4.85
N GLU A 241 19.52 -1.82 -5.74
CA GLU A 241 20.24 -0.54 -5.91
C GLU A 241 20.11 0.37 -4.69
N ARG A 242 19.08 0.18 -3.84
CA ARG A 242 18.95 0.89 -2.57
C ARG A 242 19.85 0.26 -1.50
N LEU A 243 19.93 -1.07 -1.49
CA LEU A 243 20.82 -1.80 -0.59
C LEU A 243 22.29 -1.50 -0.91
N ASP A 244 22.66 -1.41 -2.19
CA ASP A 244 24.02 -1.06 -2.64
C ASP A 244 24.50 0.33 -2.17
N ARG A 245 23.59 1.25 -1.89
CA ARG A 245 23.93 2.55 -1.30
C ARG A 245 24.35 2.46 0.16
N LEU A 246 24.01 1.37 0.84
CA LEU A 246 24.16 1.21 2.28
C LEU A 246 25.30 0.28 2.67
N THR A 247 25.82 -0.53 1.73
CA THR A 247 26.88 -1.50 2.03
C THR A 247 27.69 -1.85 0.78
N ASP A 248 28.97 -2.16 1.00
CA ASP A 248 29.87 -2.66 -0.04
C ASP A 248 29.92 -4.19 -0.10
N HIS A 249 29.21 -4.90 0.79
CA HIS A 249 29.26 -6.35 0.89
C HIS A 249 28.75 -7.08 -0.36
N LEU A 250 27.90 -6.41 -1.16
CA LEU A 250 27.30 -6.96 -2.39
C LEU A 250 27.82 -6.28 -3.66
N ARG A 251 28.80 -5.38 -3.52
CA ARG A 251 29.30 -4.54 -4.61
C ARG A 251 29.73 -5.37 -5.84
N GLY A 252 29.22 -4.95 -7.01
CA GLY A 252 29.54 -5.57 -8.28
C GLY A 252 28.85 -6.92 -8.55
N ARG A 253 27.87 -7.29 -7.74
CA ARG A 253 27.03 -8.47 -7.95
C ARG A 253 25.72 -8.07 -8.62
N ASP A 254 25.25 -8.90 -9.55
CA ASP A 254 23.87 -8.87 -10.04
C ASP A 254 23.02 -9.79 -9.17
N TYR A 255 22.14 -9.25 -8.33
CA TYR A 255 21.37 -10.03 -7.39
C TYR A 255 19.92 -9.56 -7.25
N ALA A 256 19.05 -10.52 -6.94
CA ALA A 256 17.67 -10.27 -6.49
C ALA A 256 17.60 -10.41 -4.96
N VAL A 257 16.75 -9.60 -4.33
CA VAL A 257 16.47 -9.69 -2.88
C VAL A 257 15.22 -10.54 -2.64
N ASP A 258 15.31 -11.56 -1.77
CA ASP A 258 14.23 -12.46 -1.35
C ASP A 258 14.40 -12.84 0.12
N LEU A 259 14.49 -11.84 1.00
CA LEU A 259 14.72 -12.04 2.43
C LEU A 259 13.49 -12.58 3.16
N TYR A 260 12.29 -12.28 2.67
CA TYR A 260 11.04 -12.88 3.14
C TYR A 260 10.79 -14.28 2.57
N ALA A 261 11.65 -14.77 1.65
CA ALA A 261 11.54 -16.06 0.99
C ALA A 261 10.18 -16.29 0.29
N SER A 262 9.60 -15.24 -0.26
CA SER A 262 8.26 -15.25 -0.85
C SER A 262 8.24 -15.10 -2.37
N LYS A 263 9.35 -14.69 -2.99
CA LYS A 263 9.41 -14.53 -4.45
C LYS A 263 9.35 -15.89 -5.16
N PRO A 264 8.50 -16.05 -6.17
CA PRO A 264 8.51 -17.26 -7.00
C PRO A 264 9.76 -17.29 -7.89
N ALA A 265 10.17 -18.49 -8.31
CA ALA A 265 11.38 -18.69 -9.13
C ALA A 265 11.42 -17.82 -10.39
N ARG A 266 10.27 -17.55 -11.02
CA ARG A 266 10.13 -16.67 -12.18
C ARG A 266 10.58 -15.22 -11.94
N ARG A 267 10.73 -14.81 -10.67
CA ARG A 267 11.19 -13.47 -10.25
C ARG A 267 12.63 -13.43 -9.78
N LEU A 268 13.28 -14.56 -9.68
CA LEU A 268 14.67 -14.71 -9.25
C LEU A 268 15.55 -14.96 -10.49
N THR A 269 15.66 -13.93 -11.34
CA THR A 269 16.36 -14.03 -12.65
C THR A 269 17.76 -13.43 -12.66
N ALA A 270 18.18 -12.78 -11.57
CA ALA A 270 19.54 -12.28 -11.42
C ALA A 270 20.55 -13.42 -11.25
N GLU A 271 21.83 -13.12 -11.41
CA GLU A 271 22.91 -14.12 -11.26
C GLU A 271 22.94 -14.72 -9.85
N TYR A 272 22.65 -13.89 -8.83
CA TYR A 272 22.58 -14.29 -7.43
C TYR A 272 21.22 -13.96 -6.82
N VAL A 273 20.92 -14.62 -5.70
CA VAL A 273 19.77 -14.30 -4.85
C VAL A 273 20.24 -14.08 -3.42
N LEU A 274 19.95 -12.90 -2.88
CA LEU A 274 20.11 -12.61 -1.46
C LEU A 274 18.87 -13.12 -0.72
N THR A 275 18.99 -14.26 0.00
CA THR A 275 17.81 -14.97 0.52
C THR A 275 18.03 -15.57 1.89
N THR A 276 16.93 -15.78 2.61
CA THR A 276 16.90 -16.56 3.86
C THR A 276 16.62 -18.06 3.61
N ARG A 277 16.36 -18.45 2.36
CA ARG A 277 16.15 -19.87 2.01
C ARG A 277 17.43 -20.67 2.21
N PRO A 278 17.37 -21.92 2.67
CA PRO A 278 18.53 -22.78 2.71
C PRO A 278 19.13 -22.97 1.32
N CYS A 279 20.45 -22.82 1.22
CA CYS A 279 21.19 -23.07 -0.02
C CYS A 279 22.37 -24.01 0.24
N ARG A 280 22.84 -24.73 -0.81
CA ARG A 280 23.97 -25.67 -0.70
C ARG A 280 25.32 -24.98 -0.74
N ALA A 281 25.40 -23.90 -1.49
CA ALA A 281 26.59 -23.07 -1.63
C ALA A 281 26.18 -21.62 -1.64
N ALA A 282 26.97 -20.77 -1.04
CA ALA A 282 26.74 -19.33 -1.03
C ALA A 282 28.09 -18.61 -1.25
N GLU A 283 28.06 -17.56 -2.02
CA GLU A 283 29.19 -16.65 -2.25
C GLU A 283 29.47 -15.80 -0.99
N ALA A 284 28.42 -15.38 -0.29
CA ALA A 284 28.49 -14.69 0.98
C ALA A 284 27.36 -15.13 1.92
N THR A 285 27.61 -15.01 3.24
CA THR A 285 26.60 -15.37 4.25
C THR A 285 26.58 -14.34 5.36
N PHE A 286 25.36 -14.06 5.90
CA PHE A 286 25.14 -13.14 7.00
C PHE A 286 24.26 -13.79 8.08
N GLY A 287 24.29 -13.24 9.27
CA GLY A 287 23.43 -13.63 10.39
C GLY A 287 21.97 -13.14 10.21
N ARG A 288 21.13 -13.43 11.20
CA ARG A 288 19.73 -12.96 11.31
C ARG A 288 19.45 -12.43 12.72
N ALA A 289 20.38 -11.66 13.26
CA ALA A 289 20.29 -11.13 14.62
C ALA A 289 19.52 -9.80 14.70
N LEU A 290 19.40 -9.09 13.58
CA LEU A 290 18.79 -7.79 13.50
C LEU A 290 17.47 -7.83 12.71
N TRP A 291 16.62 -6.83 12.97
CA TRP A 291 15.43 -6.54 12.22
C TRP A 291 15.40 -5.04 11.87
N PRO A 292 15.06 -4.59 10.66
CA PRO A 292 14.67 -5.45 9.51
C PRO A 292 15.84 -6.33 9.00
N LEU A 293 15.51 -7.33 8.18
CA LEU A 293 16.48 -8.36 7.76
C LEU A 293 17.68 -7.78 6.99
N GLU A 294 17.47 -6.74 6.21
CA GLU A 294 18.51 -6.02 5.46
C GLU A 294 19.59 -5.45 6.38
N ALA A 295 19.23 -5.07 7.61
CA ALA A 295 20.19 -4.53 8.58
C ALA A 295 21.34 -5.51 8.87
N ASN A 296 21.11 -6.83 8.77
CA ASN A 296 22.15 -7.83 8.96
C ASN A 296 23.20 -7.79 7.83
N VAL A 297 22.75 -7.55 6.61
CA VAL A 297 23.62 -7.43 5.43
C VAL A 297 24.38 -6.11 5.49
N ILE A 298 23.70 -5.02 5.80
CA ILE A 298 24.30 -3.68 5.91
C ILE A 298 25.40 -3.67 6.96
N ALA A 299 25.15 -4.26 8.13
CA ALA A 299 26.11 -4.32 9.23
C ALA A 299 27.14 -5.45 9.10
N GLY A 300 27.04 -6.31 8.09
CA GLY A 300 27.94 -7.46 7.95
C GLY A 300 27.86 -8.44 9.11
N VAL A 301 26.65 -8.66 9.68
CA VAL A 301 26.46 -9.53 10.84
C VAL A 301 26.94 -10.96 10.51
N PRO A 302 27.89 -11.53 11.25
CA PRO A 302 28.39 -12.87 10.94
C PRO A 302 27.34 -13.95 11.22
N GLY A 303 27.24 -14.94 10.31
CA GLY A 303 26.31 -16.07 10.46
C GLY A 303 25.93 -16.73 9.14
N ARG A 304 24.96 -17.64 9.21
CA ARG A 304 24.45 -18.41 8.07
C ARG A 304 22.92 -18.37 7.98
N GLY A 305 22.33 -17.24 8.29
CA GLY A 305 20.87 -17.07 8.23
C GLY A 305 20.37 -16.36 6.98
N ILE A 306 21.27 -15.65 6.28
CA ILE A 306 21.04 -14.99 4.99
C ILE A 306 22.18 -15.41 4.08
N HIS A 307 21.87 -15.69 2.81
CA HIS A 307 22.80 -16.21 1.82
C HIS A 307 22.72 -15.38 0.54
N LEU A 308 23.87 -15.07 -0.04
CA LEU A 308 24.01 -14.67 -1.43
C LEU A 308 24.37 -15.94 -2.21
N ALA A 309 23.43 -16.52 -2.97
CA ALA A 309 23.58 -17.83 -3.60
C ALA A 309 23.10 -17.83 -5.06
#